data_5ac5e10b3c944b577d8c10242036b5fb
#
_entry.id   5ac5e10b3c944b577d8c10242036b5fb
#
_cell.length_a   1.000
_cell.length_b   1.000
_cell.length_c   1.000
_cell.angle_alpha   90.00
_cell.angle_beta   90.00
_cell.angle_gamma   90.00
#
_symmetry.space_group_name_H-M   'P 1'
#
loop_
_entity.id
_entity.type
_entity.pdbx_description
1 polymer ?
#
loop_
_entity_poly.entity_id
_entity_poly.type
_entity_poly.pdbx_seq_one_letter_code
_entity_poly.pdbx_strand_id
1 'polypeptide(L)'
;DCAYCPLRGGANAERCTITPDEIVRTFTEYNYKRPLYGLFLSSGVPDQPDRAMERMIAAAEILRKKIRYKGVIHLKIIPGASFAAIEEALSYASTVSLNIEVPGVEHFKKLSEKKDFMNDIVRPLKFIAEQSKINYTVYCRSFR
;
A
#
# COMPACT_ATOMS: atom_id res chain seq x y z
N ASP A 1 1.50 -16.70 1.68
CA ASP A 1 2.68 -17.56 1.43
C ASP A 1 2.99 -17.62 -0.06
N CYS A 2 3.75 -16.62 -0.57
CA CYS A 2 4.25 -16.67 -1.94
C CYS A 2 5.60 -17.39 -1.95
N ALA A 3 5.81 -18.30 -2.90
CA ALA A 3 6.99 -19.19 -2.93
C ALA A 3 8.33 -18.42 -2.95
N TYR A 4 8.36 -17.25 -3.59
CA TYR A 4 9.56 -16.41 -3.74
C TYR A 4 9.81 -15.48 -2.54
N CYS A 5 8.84 -15.32 -1.62
CA CYS A 5 8.96 -14.33 -0.55
C CYS A 5 9.84 -14.85 0.60
N PRO A 6 10.94 -14.17 0.93
CA PRO A 6 11.77 -14.58 2.07
C PRO A 6 11.06 -14.42 3.41
N LEU A 7 10.00 -13.60 3.46
CA LEU A 7 9.16 -13.38 4.66
C LEU A 7 7.90 -14.24 4.67
N ARG A 8 7.80 -15.30 3.84
CA ARG A 8 6.64 -16.21 3.87
C ARG A 8 6.49 -16.90 5.23
N GLY A 9 5.27 -17.30 5.58
CA GLY A 9 4.93 -17.86 6.90
C GLY A 9 5.82 -19.04 7.35
N GLY A 10 6.25 -19.89 6.42
CA GLY A 10 7.16 -21.01 6.71
C GLY A 10 8.65 -20.65 6.76
N ALA A 11 9.04 -19.39 6.53
CA ALA A 11 10.43 -18.97 6.63
C ALA A 11 10.78 -18.59 8.07
N ASN A 12 11.99 -18.98 8.52
CA ASN A 12 12.52 -18.59 9.81
C ASN A 12 13.13 -17.17 9.75
N ALA A 13 12.27 -16.17 9.52
CA ALA A 13 12.67 -14.77 9.45
C ALA A 13 12.09 -14.02 10.64
N GLU A 14 12.91 -13.18 11.27
CA GLU A 14 12.42 -12.26 12.30
C GLU A 14 11.41 -11.29 11.68
N ARG A 15 10.30 -11.06 12.37
CA ARG A 15 9.21 -10.19 11.94
C ARG A 15 8.81 -9.27 13.07
N CYS A 16 8.52 -8.03 12.72
CA CYS A 16 7.88 -7.09 13.63
C CYS A 16 6.65 -6.48 12.96
N THR A 17 5.71 -6.05 13.78
CA THR A 17 4.57 -5.25 13.34
C THR A 17 4.72 -3.86 13.95
N ILE A 18 4.84 -2.86 13.09
CA ILE A 18 4.99 -1.46 13.50
C ILE A 18 3.60 -0.83 13.51
N THR A 19 3.29 -0.13 14.59
CA THR A 19 2.01 0.61 14.73
C THR A 19 2.01 1.88 13.87
N PRO A 20 0.81 2.40 13.49
CA PRO A 20 0.71 3.67 12.77
C PRO A 20 1.42 4.84 13.46
N ASP A 21 1.33 4.93 14.79
CA ASP A 21 2.00 5.98 15.57
C ASP A 21 3.52 5.85 15.54
N GLU A 22 4.06 4.64 15.58
CA GLU A 22 5.50 4.40 15.45
C GLU A 22 6.00 4.77 14.05
N ILE A 23 5.24 4.45 13.00
CA ILE A 23 5.55 4.86 11.63
C ILE A 23 5.62 6.39 11.56
N VAL A 24 4.58 7.06 12.05
CA VAL A 24 4.49 8.53 12.04
C VAL A 24 5.63 9.17 12.84
N ARG A 25 5.90 8.68 14.04
CA ARG A 25 7.00 9.17 14.89
C ARG A 25 8.34 9.04 14.17
N THR A 26 8.65 7.85 13.70
CA THR A 26 9.91 7.57 12.99
C THR A 26 10.06 8.47 11.77
N PHE A 27 9.03 8.55 10.93
CA PHE A 27 9.05 9.42 9.75
C PHE A 27 9.28 10.88 10.13
N THR A 28 8.56 11.39 11.14
CA THR A 28 8.64 12.80 11.57
C THR A 28 10.02 13.13 12.11
N GLU A 29 10.63 12.25 12.89
CA GLU A 29 12.00 12.42 13.39
C GLU A 29 13.03 12.50 12.27
N TYR A 30 12.93 11.62 11.27
CA TYR A 30 13.81 11.65 10.11
C TYR A 30 13.59 12.90 9.26
N ASN A 31 12.34 13.25 8.98
CA ASN A 31 11.97 14.42 8.19
C ASN A 31 12.39 15.74 8.85
N TYR A 32 12.39 15.80 10.19
CA TYR A 32 12.90 16.96 10.93
C TYR A 32 14.41 17.13 10.77
N LYS A 33 15.17 16.05 10.86
CA LYS A 33 16.62 16.06 10.70
C LYS A 33 17.06 16.38 9.28
N ARG A 34 16.31 15.88 8.30
CA ARG A 34 16.56 16.07 6.88
C ARG A 34 15.24 16.01 6.13
N PRO A 35 14.80 17.07 5.46
CA PRO A 35 13.56 17.06 4.68
C PRO A 35 13.54 15.90 3.70
N LEU A 36 12.52 15.05 3.82
CA LEU A 36 12.32 13.87 2.98
C LEU A 36 11.39 14.21 1.82
N TYR A 37 11.73 13.74 0.63
CA TYR A 37 10.87 13.88 -0.54
C TYR A 37 9.54 13.15 -0.38
N GLY A 38 9.55 11.97 0.25
CA GLY A 38 8.35 11.18 0.43
C GLY A 38 8.55 9.99 1.35
N LEU A 39 7.43 9.31 1.59
CA LEU A 39 7.32 8.09 2.36
C LEU A 39 6.75 7.00 1.48
N PHE A 40 7.42 5.85 1.40
CA PHE A 40 6.89 4.63 0.81
C PHE A 40 6.55 3.65 1.94
N LEU A 41 5.29 3.19 1.97
CA LEU A 41 4.83 2.17 2.91
C LEU A 41 4.46 0.89 2.16
N SER A 42 5.00 -0.20 2.65
CA SER A 42 4.70 -1.56 2.22
C SER A 42 4.60 -2.47 3.45
N SER A 43 3.85 -3.53 3.36
CA SER A 43 3.67 -4.49 4.45
C SER A 43 3.68 -5.92 3.93
N GLY A 44 4.08 -6.86 4.80
CA GLY A 44 3.66 -8.24 4.69
C GLY A 44 2.19 -8.38 5.09
N VAL A 45 1.66 -9.60 5.02
CA VAL A 45 0.29 -9.91 5.44
C VAL A 45 0.37 -10.83 6.66
N PRO A 46 0.49 -10.28 7.87
CA PRO A 46 0.55 -11.09 9.09
C PRO A 46 -0.78 -11.77 9.39
N ASP A 47 -1.90 -11.10 9.11
CA ASP A 47 -3.28 -11.59 9.37
C ASP A 47 -4.09 -11.61 8.07
N GLN A 48 -4.80 -10.52 7.81
CA GLN A 48 -5.63 -10.31 6.62
C GLN A 48 -5.14 -9.09 5.83
N PRO A 49 -5.32 -9.07 4.49
CA PRO A 49 -4.90 -7.96 3.66
C PRO A 49 -5.44 -6.59 4.11
N ASP A 50 -6.72 -6.51 4.48
CA ASP A 50 -7.34 -5.26 4.92
C ASP A 50 -6.73 -4.74 6.22
N ARG A 51 -6.40 -5.58 7.18
CA ARG A 51 -5.71 -5.14 8.41
C ARG A 51 -4.31 -4.56 8.14
N ALA A 52 -3.61 -5.11 7.16
CA ALA A 52 -2.33 -4.55 6.74
C ALA A 52 -2.53 -3.18 6.06
N MET A 53 -3.57 -3.05 5.23
CA MET A 53 -3.95 -1.78 4.61
C MET A 53 -4.37 -0.74 5.65
N GLU A 54 -5.24 -1.09 6.60
CA GLU A 54 -5.69 -0.20 7.69
C GLU A 54 -4.53 0.46 8.45
N ARG A 55 -3.49 -0.30 8.78
CA ARG A 55 -2.30 0.24 9.47
C ARG A 55 -1.56 1.26 8.62
N MET A 56 -1.35 0.98 7.34
CA MET A 56 -0.66 1.89 6.42
C MET A 56 -1.50 3.13 6.13
N ILE A 57 -2.81 2.97 5.96
CA ILE A 57 -3.77 4.04 5.73
C ILE A 57 -3.84 4.95 6.96
N ALA A 58 -3.95 4.40 8.17
CA ALA A 58 -3.98 5.17 9.41
C ALA A 58 -2.70 6.03 9.58
N ALA A 59 -1.53 5.47 9.26
CA ALA A 59 -0.29 6.26 9.28
C ALA A 59 -0.33 7.40 8.25
N ALA A 60 -0.79 7.13 7.03
CA ALA A 60 -0.93 8.13 5.97
C ALA A 60 -1.95 9.23 6.36
N GLU A 61 -3.08 8.85 6.95
CA GLU A 61 -4.10 9.77 7.46
C GLU A 61 -3.53 10.72 8.53
N ILE A 62 -2.82 10.17 9.53
CA ILE A 62 -2.20 10.98 10.59
C ILE A 62 -1.20 11.96 9.96
N LEU A 63 -0.36 11.51 9.04
CA LEU A 63 0.60 12.37 8.34
C LEU A 63 -0.11 13.49 7.56
N ARG A 64 -1.22 13.20 6.88
CA ARG A 64 -1.98 14.20 6.13
C ARG A 64 -2.75 15.16 7.03
N LYS A 65 -3.55 14.63 7.98
CA LYS A 65 -4.50 15.42 8.76
C LYS A 65 -3.85 16.11 9.97
N LYS A 66 -3.00 15.40 10.74
CA LYS A 66 -2.41 15.93 11.97
C LYS A 66 -1.06 16.62 11.71
N ILE A 67 -0.16 15.97 10.98
CA ILE A 67 1.19 16.51 10.70
C ILE A 67 1.16 17.48 9.53
N ARG A 68 0.12 17.45 8.69
CA ARG A 68 -0.03 18.28 7.47
C ARG A 68 1.12 18.10 6.49
N TYR A 69 1.68 16.89 6.44
CA TYR A 69 2.74 16.57 5.51
C TYR A 69 2.26 16.66 4.05
N LYS A 70 2.94 17.48 3.24
CA LYS A 70 2.58 17.74 1.84
C LYS A 70 3.43 16.99 0.82
N GLY A 71 4.47 16.28 1.26
CA GLY A 71 5.32 15.48 0.39
C GLY A 71 4.62 14.22 -0.13
N VAL A 72 5.33 13.43 -0.90
CA VAL A 72 4.78 12.20 -1.50
C VAL A 72 4.54 11.13 -0.43
N ILE A 73 3.35 10.54 -0.44
CA ILE A 73 3.04 9.31 0.28
C ILE A 73 2.68 8.26 -0.77
N HIS A 74 3.47 7.20 -0.85
CA HIS A 74 3.24 6.07 -1.73
C HIS A 74 2.82 4.86 -0.89
N LEU A 75 1.62 4.34 -1.12
CA LEU A 75 1.11 3.15 -0.46
C LEU A 75 1.14 1.95 -1.41
N LYS A 76 1.73 0.86 -0.94
CA LYS A 76 1.68 -0.43 -1.63
C LYS A 76 0.35 -1.10 -1.33
N ILE A 77 -0.49 -1.28 -2.35
CA ILE A 77 -1.73 -2.05 -2.20
C ILE A 77 -1.38 -3.52 -2.00
N ILE A 78 -1.97 -4.11 -0.98
CA ILE A 78 -1.77 -5.51 -0.63
C ILE A 78 -2.74 -6.36 -1.47
N PRO A 79 -2.24 -7.37 -2.22
CA PRO A 79 -3.10 -8.29 -2.95
C PRO A 79 -4.15 -8.95 -2.04
N GLY A 80 -5.42 -8.91 -2.45
CA GLY A 80 -6.56 -9.39 -1.66
C GLY A 80 -7.20 -8.32 -0.75
N ALA A 81 -6.71 -7.07 -0.77
CA ALA A 81 -7.38 -5.96 -0.10
C ALA A 81 -8.74 -5.64 -0.75
N SER A 82 -9.71 -5.26 0.07
CA SER A 82 -11.03 -4.85 -0.39
C SER A 82 -10.98 -3.55 -1.21
N PHE A 83 -11.95 -3.35 -2.09
CA PHE A 83 -12.06 -2.09 -2.84
C PHE A 83 -12.25 -0.87 -1.91
N ALA A 84 -12.92 -1.05 -0.78
CA ALA A 84 -13.07 0.00 0.23
C ALA A 84 -11.71 0.43 0.81
N ALA A 85 -10.85 -0.53 1.17
CA ALA A 85 -9.51 -0.24 1.65
C ALA A 85 -8.63 0.43 0.57
N ILE A 86 -8.79 0.04 -0.69
CA ILE A 86 -8.09 0.67 -1.82
C ILE A 86 -8.55 2.12 -2.00
N GLU A 87 -9.86 2.38 -1.98
CA GLU A 87 -10.44 3.72 -2.10
C GLU A 87 -9.98 4.63 -0.96
N GLU A 88 -9.97 4.11 0.26
CA GLU A 88 -9.47 4.85 1.42
C GLU A 88 -7.97 5.15 1.30
N ALA A 89 -7.16 4.20 0.83
CA ALA A 89 -5.75 4.43 0.55
C ALA A 89 -5.53 5.54 -0.48
N LEU A 90 -6.34 5.58 -1.55
CA LEU A 90 -6.30 6.63 -2.58
C LEU A 90 -6.63 8.02 -2.02
N SER A 91 -7.40 8.10 -0.93
CA SER A 91 -7.76 9.38 -0.30
C SER A 91 -6.58 10.07 0.40
N TYR A 92 -5.58 9.32 0.85
CA TYR A 92 -4.42 9.86 1.58
C TYR A 92 -3.09 9.73 0.85
N ALA A 93 -2.99 8.79 -0.09
CA ALA A 93 -1.78 8.58 -0.88
C ALA A 93 -1.64 9.59 -2.02
N SER A 94 -0.42 9.97 -2.34
CA SER A 94 -0.09 10.69 -3.58
C SER A 94 -0.03 9.72 -4.75
N THR A 95 0.31 8.46 -4.47
CA THR A 95 0.39 7.38 -5.45
C THR A 95 0.19 6.03 -4.76
N VAL A 96 -0.32 5.07 -5.50
CA VAL A 96 -0.42 3.69 -5.07
C VAL A 96 0.21 2.75 -6.10
N SER A 97 0.62 1.57 -5.68
CA SER A 97 1.09 0.53 -6.60
C SER A 97 0.64 -0.84 -6.14
N LEU A 98 0.43 -1.73 -7.08
CA LEU A 98 0.17 -3.15 -6.86
C LEU A 98 1.04 -3.96 -7.82
N ASN A 99 1.78 -4.93 -7.31
CA ASN A 99 2.63 -5.77 -8.13
C ASN A 99 1.81 -6.82 -8.88
N ILE A 100 2.13 -7.00 -10.15
CA ILE A 100 1.57 -8.07 -10.98
C ILE A 100 2.34 -9.38 -10.75
N GLU A 101 3.62 -9.29 -10.42
CA GLU A 101 4.59 -10.37 -10.16
C GLU A 101 4.90 -11.24 -11.38
N VAL A 102 3.88 -11.68 -12.13
CA VAL A 102 4.00 -12.56 -13.30
C VAL A 102 2.95 -12.21 -14.36
N PRO A 103 3.19 -12.59 -15.63
CA PRO A 103 2.36 -12.14 -16.76
C PRO A 103 0.97 -12.80 -16.87
N GLY A 104 0.61 -13.76 -15.99
CA GLY A 104 -0.70 -14.40 -16.12
C GLY A 104 -1.00 -15.50 -15.10
N VAL A 105 -2.21 -16.01 -15.17
CA VAL A 105 -2.81 -16.97 -14.23
C VAL A 105 -1.95 -18.22 -14.02
N GLU A 106 -1.49 -18.84 -15.09
CA GLU A 106 -0.72 -20.09 -15.04
C GLU A 106 0.61 -19.94 -14.28
N HIS A 107 1.28 -18.80 -14.44
CA HIS A 107 2.50 -18.48 -13.72
C HIS A 107 2.19 -18.09 -12.27
N PHE A 108 1.08 -17.41 -12.04
CA PHE A 108 0.68 -16.96 -10.71
C PHE A 108 0.35 -18.14 -9.77
N LYS A 109 -0.30 -19.17 -10.27
CA LYS A 109 -0.60 -20.41 -9.52
C LYS A 109 0.67 -21.08 -8.99
N LYS A 110 1.80 -20.97 -9.72
CA LYS A 110 3.10 -21.49 -9.26
C LYS A 110 3.73 -20.65 -8.14
N LEU A 111 3.34 -19.37 -8.03
CA LEU A 111 3.86 -18.46 -7.01
C LEU A 111 3.05 -18.45 -5.73
N SER A 112 1.73 -18.61 -5.82
CA SER A 112 0.83 -18.53 -4.68
C SER A 112 -0.39 -19.42 -4.86
N GLU A 113 -0.61 -20.30 -3.88
CA GLU A 113 -1.81 -21.13 -3.80
C GLU A 113 -2.98 -20.40 -3.12
N LYS A 114 -2.68 -19.33 -2.35
CA LYS A 114 -3.66 -18.62 -1.51
C LYS A 114 -4.27 -17.39 -2.16
N LYS A 115 -3.74 -16.96 -3.30
CA LYS A 115 -4.16 -15.74 -3.98
C LYS A 115 -4.70 -16.08 -5.35
N ASP A 116 -5.70 -15.31 -5.78
CA ASP A 116 -6.28 -15.40 -7.12
C ASP A 116 -5.78 -14.24 -8.01
N PHE A 117 -5.21 -14.56 -9.17
CA PHE A 117 -4.65 -13.56 -10.06
C PHE A 117 -5.68 -12.54 -10.55
N MET A 118 -6.89 -13.02 -10.89
CA MET A 118 -7.94 -12.14 -11.40
C MET A 118 -8.56 -11.28 -10.30
N ASN A 119 -8.87 -11.88 -9.15
CA ASN A 119 -9.56 -11.20 -8.07
C ASN A 119 -8.63 -10.33 -7.21
N ASP A 120 -7.40 -10.80 -6.93
CA ASP A 120 -6.50 -10.11 -6.02
C ASP A 120 -5.50 -9.17 -6.73
N ILE A 121 -5.36 -9.30 -8.06
CA ILE A 121 -4.42 -8.48 -8.85
C ILE A 121 -5.15 -7.69 -9.94
N VAL A 122 -5.78 -8.38 -10.90
CA VAL A 122 -6.29 -7.72 -12.12
C VAL A 122 -7.47 -6.78 -11.81
N ARG A 123 -8.46 -7.24 -11.05
CA ARG A 123 -9.62 -6.41 -10.69
C ARG A 123 -9.23 -5.19 -9.85
N PRO A 124 -8.40 -5.31 -8.79
CA PRO A 124 -7.89 -4.15 -8.06
C PRO A 124 -7.11 -3.17 -8.95
N LEU A 125 -6.27 -3.66 -9.87
CA LEU A 125 -5.54 -2.77 -10.79
C LEU A 125 -6.48 -2.00 -11.71
N LYS A 126 -7.53 -2.65 -12.25
CA LYS A 126 -8.56 -1.96 -13.06
C LYS A 126 -9.29 -0.90 -12.22
N PHE A 127 -9.69 -1.25 -11.00
CA PHE A 127 -10.34 -0.33 -10.08
C PHE A 127 -9.46 0.89 -9.79
N ILE A 128 -8.18 0.68 -9.45
CA ILE A 128 -7.21 1.77 -9.21
C ILE A 128 -7.10 2.66 -10.45
N ALA A 129 -7.02 2.07 -11.64
CA ALA A 129 -6.90 2.83 -12.90
C ALA A 129 -8.15 3.68 -13.18
N GLU A 130 -9.34 3.17 -12.87
CA GLU A 130 -10.62 3.90 -13.01
C GLU A 130 -10.67 5.06 -12.00
N GLN A 131 -10.39 4.82 -10.72
CA GLN A 131 -10.36 5.84 -9.68
C GLN A 131 -9.30 6.91 -9.96
N SER A 132 -8.13 6.53 -10.47
CA SER A 132 -7.04 7.46 -10.79
C SER A 132 -7.43 8.43 -11.91
N LYS A 133 -8.22 8.01 -12.89
CA LYS A 133 -8.74 8.91 -13.95
C LYS A 133 -9.67 9.97 -13.39
N ILE A 134 -10.52 9.61 -12.44
CA ILE A 134 -11.44 10.52 -11.77
C ILE A 134 -10.65 11.52 -10.93
N ASN A 135 -9.72 11.04 -10.12
CA ASN A 135 -8.92 11.85 -9.21
C ASN A 135 -7.90 12.75 -9.94
N TYR A 136 -7.31 12.29 -11.05
CA TYR A 136 -6.39 13.10 -11.84
C TYR A 136 -7.05 14.37 -12.40
N THR A 137 -8.31 14.28 -12.80
CA THR A 137 -9.08 15.44 -13.29
C THR A 137 -9.33 16.46 -12.16
N VAL A 138 -9.51 16.03 -10.93
CA VAL A 138 -9.69 16.91 -9.76
C VAL A 138 -8.36 17.52 -9.31
N TYR A 139 -7.28 16.75 -9.31
CA TYR A 139 -5.96 17.24 -8.88
C TYR A 139 -5.36 18.28 -9.82
N CYS A 140 -5.54 18.14 -11.13
CA CYS A 140 -5.09 19.15 -12.11
C CYS A 140 -5.86 20.48 -12.00
N ARG A 141 -7.04 20.50 -11.38
CA ARG A 141 -7.81 21.73 -11.14
C ARG A 141 -7.39 22.51 -9.87
N SER A 142 -6.75 21.83 -8.92
CA SER A 142 -6.38 22.45 -7.63
C SER A 142 -4.94 22.95 -7.56
N PHE A 143 -4.12 22.74 -8.62
CA PHE A 143 -2.74 23.21 -8.71
C PHE A 143 -2.50 24.31 -9.75
N ARG A 144 -3.56 25.03 -10.14
CA ARG A 144 -3.44 26.28 -10.92
C ARG A 144 -3.63 27.49 -10.05
#